data_4175731879bffd1bae67ddfe1c472899
#
_entry.id   4175731879bffd1bae67ddfe1c472899
#
_cell.length_a   1.000
_cell.length_b   1.000
_cell.length_c   1.000
_cell.angle_alpha   90.00
_cell.angle_beta   90.00
_cell.angle_gamma   90.00
#
_symmetry.space_group_name_H-M   'P 1'
#
loop_
_entity.id
_entity.type
_entity.pdbx_description
1 polymer ?
#
loop_
_entity_poly.entity_id
_entity_poly.type
_entity_poly.pdbx_seq_one_letter_code
_entity_poly.pdbx_strand_id
1 'polypeptide(L)'
;MPNTSFLQRFLQVQLTLNKGEFADGKNSKIIDNLAISAKIEKLGPPDFGKASVEIYGMPLADMEQLTTLNFRPLFVSRNYINIFAGDDVNGMNQVFAGTIVSASADFNSQPETKFKIEAQIGFWGSVTAQAPTSIKGTQSVADFVAQQAKKAGMNFINEGVTASLRYCVFNGSPIQQARTAAFQVGAELITDDDDMILLPANKPRSGDVPLLSKDTGLLGYPSITQNGIEFKAIFNPAFKFAGLVELKSIVPKTSGQWRIVKLVHNLTSNMPNNGAWESQITGFYPHLSGAIGRFI
;
A
#
# COMPACT_ATOMS: atom_id res chain seq x y z
N MET A 1 -14.28 27.95 13.19
CA MET A 1 -14.14 28.27 11.77
C MET A 1 -13.00 27.40 11.24
N PRO A 2 -13.10 26.69 10.13
CA PRO A 2 -11.95 26.00 9.59
C PRO A 2 -10.90 27.04 9.22
N ASN A 3 -9.70 26.80 9.68
CA ASN A 3 -8.56 27.65 9.34
C ASN A 3 -8.34 27.56 7.84
N THR A 4 -8.64 28.59 7.08
CA THR A 4 -8.43 28.69 5.64
C THR A 4 -6.97 29.03 5.29
N SER A 5 -6.01 28.64 6.13
CA SER A 5 -4.60 28.74 5.79
C SER A 5 -4.32 27.75 4.64
N PHE A 6 -3.67 28.22 3.60
CA PHE A 6 -3.14 27.38 2.54
C PHE A 6 -2.14 26.41 3.16
N LEU A 7 -2.52 25.12 3.28
CA LEU A 7 -1.64 24.08 3.75
C LEU A 7 -0.61 23.79 2.67
N GLN A 8 0.67 23.85 3.01
CA GLN A 8 1.73 23.43 2.12
C GLN A 8 1.81 21.90 2.16
N ARG A 9 1.66 21.28 1.00
CA ARG A 9 1.67 19.83 0.82
C ARG A 9 3.08 19.34 0.56
N PHE A 10 3.46 18.28 1.23
CA PHE A 10 4.78 17.67 1.09
C PHE A 10 4.65 16.21 0.69
N LEU A 11 5.44 15.82 -0.29
CA LEU A 11 5.62 14.44 -0.71
C LEU A 11 7.11 14.14 -0.67
N GLN A 12 7.50 13.17 0.13
CA GLN A 12 8.87 12.74 0.30
C GLN A 12 9.02 11.30 -0.14
N VAL A 13 10.02 11.03 -0.96
CA VAL A 13 10.38 9.70 -1.40
C VAL A 13 11.75 9.34 -0.86
N GLN A 14 11.82 8.27 -0.09
CA GLN A 14 13.07 7.70 0.39
C GLN A 14 13.38 6.43 -0.41
N LEU A 15 14.51 6.42 -1.07
CA LEU A 15 15.02 5.30 -1.87
C LEU A 15 16.17 4.64 -1.11
N THR A 16 16.17 3.32 -1.04
CA THR A 16 17.25 2.56 -0.39
C THR A 16 17.75 1.46 -1.33
N LEU A 17 19.04 1.49 -1.61
CA LEU A 17 19.72 0.47 -2.40
C LEU A 17 20.08 -0.73 -1.52
N ASN A 18 19.84 -1.94 -2.02
CA ASN A 18 20.29 -3.16 -1.37
C ASN A 18 21.82 -3.36 -1.52
N LYS A 19 22.35 -2.88 -2.65
CA LYS A 19 23.80 -2.91 -2.95
C LYS A 19 24.15 -1.64 -3.72
N GLY A 20 25.36 -1.11 -3.48
CA GLY A 20 25.83 0.13 -4.08
C GLY A 20 25.50 1.35 -3.25
N GLU A 21 25.87 2.51 -3.77
CA GLU A 21 25.74 3.81 -3.12
C GLU A 21 25.30 4.84 -4.17
N PHE A 22 24.51 5.82 -3.75
CA PHE A 22 24.19 7.00 -4.55
C PHE A 22 25.42 7.91 -4.72
N ALA A 23 25.30 8.94 -5.52
CA ALA A 23 26.41 9.89 -5.78
C ALA A 23 26.96 10.57 -4.52
N ASP A 24 26.18 10.60 -3.44
CA ASP A 24 26.59 11.14 -2.13
C ASP A 24 27.29 10.11 -1.22
N GLY A 25 27.57 8.89 -1.71
CA GLY A 25 28.23 7.81 -0.97
C GLY A 25 27.34 7.12 0.08
N LYS A 26 26.02 7.31 0.02
CA LYS A 26 25.06 6.65 0.91
C LYS A 26 24.22 5.62 0.15
N ASN A 27 23.77 4.60 0.85
CA ASN A 27 22.85 3.62 0.28
C ASN A 27 21.38 4.06 0.32
N SER A 28 21.06 5.18 0.95
CA SER A 28 19.71 5.74 1.07
C SER A 28 19.70 7.20 0.65
N LYS A 29 18.69 7.59 -0.12
CA LYS A 29 18.49 8.95 -0.60
C LYS A 29 17.07 9.42 -0.34
N ILE A 30 16.94 10.63 0.20
CA ILE A 30 15.67 11.30 0.43
C ILE A 30 15.48 12.35 -0.66
N ILE A 31 14.29 12.36 -1.28
CA ILE A 31 13.88 13.29 -2.31
C ILE A 31 12.59 13.95 -1.84
N ASP A 32 12.62 15.25 -1.57
CA ASP A 32 11.52 16.06 -1.06
C ASP A 32 11.40 17.44 -1.74
N ASN A 33 12.45 17.85 -2.46
CA ASN A 33 12.58 19.15 -3.09
C ASN A 33 12.36 19.13 -4.62
N LEU A 34 12.14 17.96 -5.20
CA LEU A 34 11.85 17.81 -6.63
C LEU A 34 10.33 17.77 -6.88
N ALA A 35 9.94 17.96 -8.15
CA ALA A 35 8.57 17.71 -8.56
C ALA A 35 8.31 16.20 -8.58
N ILE A 36 7.30 15.74 -7.82
CA ILE A 36 6.99 14.33 -7.64
C ILE A 36 5.50 14.11 -7.90
N SER A 37 5.19 13.05 -8.63
CA SER A 37 3.84 12.49 -8.77
C SER A 37 3.85 11.05 -8.31
N ALA A 38 2.95 10.69 -7.40
CA ALA A 38 2.82 9.34 -6.88
C ALA A 38 1.37 8.87 -6.97
N LYS A 39 1.16 7.72 -7.59
CA LYS A 39 -0.09 6.97 -7.55
C LYS A 39 0.13 5.71 -6.73
N ILE A 40 -0.57 5.60 -5.61
CA ILE A 40 -0.45 4.50 -4.65
C ILE A 40 -1.78 3.74 -4.64
N GLU A 41 -1.75 2.47 -4.98
CA GLU A 41 -2.93 1.59 -4.97
C GLU A 41 -2.77 0.54 -3.87
N LYS A 42 -3.69 0.54 -2.90
CA LYS A 42 -3.76 -0.49 -1.86
C LYS A 42 -4.95 -1.39 -2.15
N LEU A 43 -4.65 -2.66 -2.40
CA LEU A 43 -5.57 -3.69 -2.86
C LEU A 43 -5.51 -4.91 -1.94
N GLY A 44 -6.59 -5.68 -1.92
CA GLY A 44 -6.67 -6.94 -1.18
C GLY A 44 -6.21 -8.15 -1.99
N PRO A 45 -6.03 -9.29 -1.33
CA PRO A 45 -5.72 -10.56 -1.99
C PRO A 45 -6.70 -10.88 -3.14
N PRO A 46 -6.22 -11.47 -4.26
CA PRO A 46 -4.86 -11.98 -4.49
C PRO A 46 -3.81 -10.93 -4.82
N ASP A 47 -4.24 -9.70 -5.12
CA ASP A 47 -3.36 -8.61 -5.50
C ASP A 47 -2.51 -8.10 -4.33
N PHE A 48 -1.51 -7.29 -4.67
CA PHE A 48 -0.65 -6.58 -3.74
C PHE A 48 -0.80 -5.08 -3.96
N GLY A 49 -0.61 -4.32 -2.89
CA GLY A 49 -0.47 -2.88 -3.02
C GLY A 49 0.73 -2.50 -3.88
N LYS A 50 0.59 -1.46 -4.69
CA LYS A 50 1.63 -0.97 -5.62
C LYS A 50 1.68 0.54 -5.65
N ALA A 51 2.83 1.06 -6.01
CA ALA A 51 3.03 2.48 -6.24
C ALA A 51 3.73 2.71 -7.57
N SER A 52 3.25 3.70 -8.30
CA SER A 52 3.89 4.27 -9.48
C SER A 52 4.31 5.70 -9.14
N VAL A 53 5.59 5.98 -9.22
CA VAL A 53 6.16 7.28 -8.85
C VAL A 53 6.90 7.86 -10.04
N GLU A 54 6.64 9.12 -10.34
CA GLU A 54 7.38 9.91 -11.32
C GLU A 54 8.11 11.05 -10.59
N ILE A 55 9.42 11.14 -10.77
CA ILE A 55 10.30 12.17 -10.19
C ILE A 55 10.92 12.96 -11.32
N TYR A 56 10.77 14.27 -11.30
CA TYR A 56 11.28 15.17 -12.31
C TYR A 56 12.55 15.86 -11.82
N GLY A 57 13.56 15.94 -12.70
CA GLY A 57 14.82 16.60 -12.38
C GLY A 57 15.79 15.81 -11.49
N MET A 58 15.62 14.50 -11.36
CA MET A 58 16.55 13.64 -10.63
C MET A 58 17.92 13.60 -11.35
N PRO A 59 19.06 13.68 -10.63
CA PRO A 59 20.39 13.57 -11.21
C PRO A 59 20.60 12.23 -11.93
N LEU A 60 21.24 12.27 -13.12
CA LEU A 60 21.47 11.09 -13.96
C LEU A 60 22.25 9.98 -13.22
N ALA A 61 23.27 10.35 -12.42
CA ALA A 61 24.06 9.41 -11.65
C ALA A 61 23.22 8.59 -10.65
N ASP A 62 22.20 9.23 -10.04
CA ASP A 62 21.29 8.54 -9.12
C ASP A 62 20.26 7.69 -9.87
N MET A 63 19.77 8.16 -11.02
CA MET A 63 18.89 7.37 -11.90
C MET A 63 19.56 6.07 -12.34
N GLU A 64 20.85 6.13 -12.69
CA GLU A 64 21.63 4.98 -13.17
C GLU A 64 21.72 3.87 -12.11
N GLN A 65 21.91 4.21 -10.84
CA GLN A 65 21.99 3.26 -9.72
C GLN A 65 20.68 2.47 -9.52
N LEU A 66 19.55 3.11 -9.83
CA LEU A 66 18.21 2.53 -9.65
C LEU A 66 17.67 1.87 -10.91
N THR A 67 18.20 2.25 -12.10
CA THR A 67 17.67 1.77 -13.38
C THR A 67 17.71 0.25 -13.46
N THR A 68 16.56 -0.34 -13.72
CA THR A 68 16.43 -1.79 -13.87
C THR A 68 16.49 -2.18 -15.32
N LEU A 69 17.35 -3.15 -15.64
CA LEU A 69 17.44 -3.73 -16.97
C LEU A 69 16.45 -4.88 -17.08
N ASN A 70 15.24 -4.60 -17.56
CA ASN A 70 14.11 -5.53 -17.60
C ASN A 70 14.36 -6.83 -18.39
N PHE A 71 15.44 -6.90 -19.21
CA PHE A 71 15.84 -8.13 -19.90
C PHE A 71 16.65 -9.12 -19.04
N ARG A 72 16.87 -8.81 -17.74
CA ARG A 72 17.47 -9.74 -16.78
C ARG A 72 16.47 -10.09 -15.67
N PRO A 73 15.40 -10.83 -15.96
CA PRO A 73 14.31 -11.07 -14.99
C PRO A 73 14.73 -11.87 -13.74
N LEU A 74 15.90 -12.53 -13.78
CA LEU A 74 16.46 -13.26 -12.62
C LEU A 74 17.25 -12.38 -11.65
N PHE A 75 17.51 -11.12 -11.98
CA PHE A 75 18.22 -10.16 -11.13
C PHE A 75 17.24 -9.13 -10.56
N VAL A 76 16.41 -9.56 -9.62
CA VAL A 76 15.62 -8.62 -8.82
C VAL A 76 16.53 -8.05 -7.74
N SER A 77 16.90 -6.78 -7.89
CA SER A 77 17.54 -6.04 -6.80
C SER A 77 16.49 -5.79 -5.71
N ARG A 78 16.83 -6.02 -4.43
CA ARG A 78 15.95 -5.71 -3.31
C ARG A 78 16.06 -4.22 -2.94
N ASN A 79 15.99 -3.33 -3.94
CA ASN A 79 15.92 -1.90 -3.69
C ASN A 79 14.54 -1.56 -3.12
N TYR A 80 14.49 -0.62 -2.20
CA TYR A 80 13.32 -0.32 -1.42
C TYR A 80 12.90 1.13 -1.56
N ILE A 81 11.60 1.39 -1.49
CA ILE A 81 11.03 2.73 -1.53
C ILE A 81 10.06 2.91 -0.38
N ASN A 82 10.21 4.03 0.34
CA ASN A 82 9.22 4.55 1.27
C ASN A 82 8.69 5.88 0.72
N ILE A 83 7.37 6.06 0.78
CA ILE A 83 6.71 7.29 0.39
C ILE A 83 6.01 7.86 1.60
N PHE A 84 6.31 9.12 1.91
CA PHE A 84 5.68 9.88 2.97
C PHE A 84 4.91 11.05 2.37
N ALA A 85 3.72 11.30 2.90
CA ALA A 85 2.88 12.40 2.47
C ALA A 85 2.28 13.11 3.69
N GLY A 86 2.11 14.41 3.60
CA GLY A 86 1.57 15.21 4.68
C GLY A 86 1.53 16.69 4.35
N ASP A 87 1.42 17.49 5.38
CA ASP A 87 1.38 18.95 5.30
C ASP A 87 2.10 19.58 6.50
N ASP A 88 2.26 20.90 6.46
CA ASP A 88 2.95 21.69 7.50
C ASP A 88 2.23 21.72 8.86
N VAL A 89 0.96 21.29 8.92
CA VAL A 89 0.16 21.25 10.16
C VAL A 89 0.07 19.84 10.74
N ASN A 90 -0.23 18.83 9.90
CA ASN A 90 -0.49 17.44 10.34
C ASN A 90 0.76 16.56 10.30
N GLY A 91 1.89 17.10 9.78
CA GLY A 91 3.15 16.38 9.66
C GLY A 91 3.14 15.32 8.54
N MET A 92 4.25 14.58 8.45
CA MET A 92 4.48 13.57 7.43
C MET A 92 4.07 12.18 7.92
N ASN A 93 3.33 11.45 7.10
CA ASN A 93 2.91 10.08 7.39
C ASN A 93 3.39 9.16 6.27
N GLN A 94 3.85 7.95 6.63
CA GLN A 94 4.15 6.92 5.65
C GLN A 94 2.85 6.45 4.99
N VAL A 95 2.83 6.49 3.67
CA VAL A 95 1.66 6.10 2.85
C VAL A 95 1.93 4.88 1.99
N PHE A 96 3.20 4.56 1.79
CA PHE A 96 3.63 3.37 1.06
C PHE A 96 5.04 2.95 1.47
N ALA A 97 5.24 1.64 1.56
CA ALA A 97 6.54 1.00 1.69
C ALA A 97 6.58 -0.27 0.84
N GLY A 98 7.62 -0.45 0.04
CA GLY A 98 7.69 -1.61 -0.84
C GLY A 98 9.00 -1.78 -1.58
N THR A 99 9.11 -2.92 -2.26
CA THR A 99 10.27 -3.23 -3.11
C THR A 99 10.09 -2.60 -4.49
N ILE A 100 11.15 -1.98 -5.01
CA ILE A 100 11.18 -1.47 -6.38
C ILE A 100 11.22 -2.66 -7.34
N VAL A 101 10.21 -2.73 -8.21
CA VAL A 101 10.08 -3.78 -9.24
C VAL A 101 10.75 -3.35 -10.53
N SER A 102 10.55 -2.10 -10.92
CA SER A 102 11.20 -1.51 -12.08
C SER A 102 11.45 -0.02 -11.87
N ALA A 103 12.52 0.47 -12.44
CA ALA A 103 12.86 1.89 -12.46
C ALA A 103 13.54 2.24 -13.79
N SER A 104 13.12 3.33 -14.43
CA SER A 104 13.65 3.75 -15.72
C SER A 104 13.53 5.26 -15.92
N ALA A 105 14.53 5.83 -16.59
CA ALA A 105 14.49 7.21 -17.02
C ALA A 105 13.75 7.34 -18.36
N ASP A 106 12.85 8.32 -18.45
CA ASP A 106 12.18 8.69 -19.70
C ASP A 106 12.78 10.02 -20.20
N PHE A 107 13.66 9.91 -21.18
CA PHE A 107 14.33 11.06 -21.81
C PHE A 107 13.53 11.66 -22.96
N ASN A 108 12.42 11.02 -23.38
CA ASN A 108 11.60 11.49 -24.50
C ASN A 108 10.57 12.54 -24.08
N SER A 109 10.39 12.76 -22.80
CA SER A 109 9.45 13.75 -22.25
C SER A 109 10.08 15.15 -22.11
N GLN A 110 11.04 15.51 -22.98
CA GLN A 110 11.69 16.83 -22.96
C GLN A 110 10.67 17.98 -23.02
N PRO A 111 10.94 19.12 -22.35
CA PRO A 111 12.21 19.49 -21.68
C PRO A 111 12.41 18.86 -20.31
N GLU A 112 11.44 18.18 -19.74
CA GLU A 112 11.48 17.63 -18.37
C GLU A 112 11.72 16.12 -18.40
N THR A 113 12.97 15.70 -18.19
CA THR A 113 13.30 14.29 -17.98
C THR A 113 12.65 13.80 -16.71
N LYS A 114 11.95 12.68 -16.80
CA LYS A 114 11.32 12.05 -15.63
C LYS A 114 11.87 10.66 -15.34
N PHE A 115 12.01 10.35 -14.07
CA PHE A 115 12.38 9.04 -13.60
C PHE A 115 11.13 8.33 -13.09
N LYS A 116 10.79 7.19 -13.66
CA LYS A 116 9.62 6.38 -13.31
C LYS A 116 10.05 5.21 -12.45
N ILE A 117 9.36 5.01 -11.32
CA ILE A 117 9.60 3.91 -10.39
C ILE A 117 8.27 3.17 -10.19
N GLU A 118 8.28 1.86 -10.41
CA GLU A 118 7.18 0.96 -10.05
C GLU A 118 7.61 0.12 -8.85
N ALA A 119 6.79 0.10 -7.82
CA ALA A 119 7.07 -0.65 -6.60
C ALA A 119 5.87 -1.45 -6.14
N GLN A 120 6.11 -2.53 -5.39
CA GLN A 120 5.08 -3.43 -4.90
C GLN A 120 5.33 -3.82 -3.45
N ILE A 121 4.26 -3.81 -2.65
CA ILE A 121 4.24 -4.29 -1.26
C ILE A 121 4.49 -5.80 -1.25
N GLY A 122 5.38 -6.26 -0.37
CA GLY A 122 5.62 -7.70 -0.17
C GLY A 122 6.21 -8.43 -1.39
N PHE A 123 6.67 -7.72 -2.44
CA PHE A 123 7.20 -8.34 -3.65
C PHE A 123 8.29 -9.35 -3.35
N TRP A 124 9.29 -8.99 -2.51
CA TRP A 124 10.38 -9.89 -2.14
C TRP A 124 9.87 -11.18 -1.49
N GLY A 125 8.96 -11.09 -0.52
CA GLY A 125 8.35 -12.24 0.14
C GLY A 125 7.48 -13.09 -0.77
N SER A 126 7.00 -12.54 -1.90
CA SER A 126 6.19 -13.28 -2.89
C SER A 126 7.02 -14.06 -3.89
N VAL A 127 8.25 -13.62 -4.20
CA VAL A 127 9.15 -14.26 -5.17
C VAL A 127 10.26 -15.11 -4.53
N THR A 128 10.47 -14.97 -3.21
CA THR A 128 11.50 -15.74 -2.49
C THR A 128 11.12 -17.23 -2.49
N ALA A 129 12.03 -18.05 -3.01
CA ALA A 129 11.85 -19.49 -2.98
C ALA A 129 11.96 -20.02 -1.54
N GLN A 130 11.04 -20.90 -1.14
CA GLN A 130 11.04 -21.54 0.16
C GLN A 130 10.68 -23.01 0.07
N ALA A 131 11.32 -23.81 0.90
CA ALA A 131 10.95 -25.22 1.06
C ALA A 131 9.52 -25.34 1.63
N PRO A 132 8.78 -26.41 1.24
CA PRO A 132 7.49 -26.70 1.83
C PRO A 132 7.56 -26.78 3.35
N THR A 133 6.57 -26.20 4.03
CA THR A 133 6.47 -26.27 5.49
C THR A 133 5.37 -27.23 5.89
N SER A 134 5.71 -28.26 6.67
CA SER A 134 4.73 -29.23 7.19
C SER A 134 4.52 -29.05 8.68
N ILE A 135 3.26 -29.05 9.08
CA ILE A 135 2.83 -29.02 10.48
C ILE A 135 2.44 -30.46 10.91
N LYS A 136 3.24 -31.00 11.83
CA LYS A 136 2.97 -32.29 12.46
C LYS A 136 2.29 -32.06 13.81
N GLY A 137 0.99 -32.28 13.88
CA GLY A 137 0.20 -31.99 15.09
C GLY A 137 -0.61 -30.70 14.96
N THR A 138 -0.72 -29.92 16.04
CA THR A 138 -1.50 -28.69 16.11
C THR A 138 -0.57 -27.48 16.31
N GLN A 139 -0.77 -26.45 15.54
CA GLN A 139 -0.05 -25.17 15.65
C GLN A 139 -1.01 -24.00 15.49
N SER A 140 -0.83 -22.91 16.26
CA SER A 140 -1.57 -21.67 16.05
C SER A 140 -1.34 -21.12 14.64
N VAL A 141 -2.39 -20.68 13.93
CA VAL A 141 -2.26 -20.02 12.64
C VAL A 141 -1.48 -18.71 12.77
N ALA A 142 -1.66 -17.99 13.88
CA ALA A 142 -0.92 -16.74 14.14
C ALA A 142 0.58 -16.99 14.24
N ASP A 143 1.03 -18.03 14.96
CA ASP A 143 2.45 -18.38 15.08
C ASP A 143 3.04 -18.81 13.74
N PHE A 144 2.25 -19.57 12.94
CA PHE A 144 2.67 -19.96 11.60
C PHE A 144 2.84 -18.76 10.68
N VAL A 145 1.85 -17.85 10.65
CA VAL A 145 1.90 -16.62 9.83
C VAL A 145 3.04 -15.71 10.30
N ALA A 146 3.27 -15.57 11.62
CA ALA A 146 4.39 -14.80 12.16
C ALA A 146 5.76 -15.32 11.66
N GLN A 147 5.94 -16.65 11.61
CA GLN A 147 7.15 -17.27 11.06
C GLN A 147 7.31 -16.96 9.56
N GLN A 148 6.21 -16.99 8.78
CA GLN A 148 6.27 -16.65 7.37
C GLN A 148 6.53 -15.16 7.14
N ALA A 149 5.94 -14.26 7.95
CA ALA A 149 6.19 -12.83 7.90
C ALA A 149 7.68 -12.52 8.14
N LYS A 150 8.29 -13.13 9.15
CA LYS A 150 9.74 -13.00 9.39
C LYS A 150 10.58 -13.43 8.19
N LYS A 151 10.22 -14.54 7.52
CA LYS A 151 10.92 -15.02 6.31
C LYS A 151 10.70 -14.09 5.12
N ALA A 152 9.53 -13.46 5.02
CA ALA A 152 9.23 -12.44 4.02
C ALA A 152 9.92 -11.09 4.30
N GLY A 153 10.48 -10.90 5.51
CA GLY A 153 11.05 -9.63 5.97
C GLY A 153 9.99 -8.59 6.29
N MET A 154 8.82 -9.02 6.77
CA MET A 154 7.67 -8.19 7.15
C MET A 154 7.38 -8.32 8.64
N ASN A 155 6.77 -7.29 9.23
CA ASN A 155 6.21 -7.35 10.57
C ASN A 155 4.94 -8.21 10.58
N PHE A 156 4.55 -8.71 11.74
CA PHE A 156 3.32 -9.48 11.88
C PHE A 156 2.37 -8.81 12.87
N ILE A 157 1.11 -8.66 12.45
CA ILE A 157 0.02 -8.13 13.29
C ILE A 157 -1.13 -9.13 13.27
N ASN A 158 -1.59 -9.57 14.45
CA ASN A 158 -2.76 -10.41 14.60
C ASN A 158 -3.93 -9.62 15.16
N GLU A 159 -4.97 -9.45 14.40
CA GLU A 159 -6.22 -8.74 14.77
C GLU A 159 -7.24 -9.67 15.46
N GLY A 160 -6.75 -10.63 16.26
CA GLY A 160 -7.57 -11.47 17.10
C GLY A 160 -7.97 -12.82 16.49
N VAL A 161 -7.21 -13.38 15.57
CA VAL A 161 -7.40 -14.74 15.07
C VAL A 161 -6.74 -15.74 16.01
N THR A 162 -7.52 -16.69 16.54
CA THR A 162 -7.09 -17.71 17.53
C THR A 162 -7.15 -19.14 16.98
N ALA A 163 -7.48 -19.31 15.70
CA ALA A 163 -7.62 -20.62 15.07
C ALA A 163 -6.30 -21.41 15.02
N SER A 164 -6.40 -22.72 14.88
CA SER A 164 -5.27 -23.64 14.81
C SER A 164 -5.28 -24.47 13.53
N LEU A 165 -4.09 -24.73 13.03
CA LEU A 165 -3.80 -25.64 11.91
C LEU A 165 -3.43 -27.02 12.43
N ARG A 166 -3.85 -28.09 11.71
CA ARG A 166 -3.55 -29.47 12.08
C ARG A 166 -3.15 -30.31 10.87
N TYR A 167 -1.99 -30.99 10.95
CA TYR A 167 -1.52 -31.94 9.94
C TYR A 167 -1.58 -31.39 8.51
N CYS A 168 -1.01 -30.22 8.27
CA CYS A 168 -1.04 -29.52 7.00
C CYS A 168 0.35 -29.41 6.38
N VAL A 169 0.37 -29.26 5.05
CA VAL A 169 1.59 -28.94 4.29
C VAL A 169 1.31 -27.71 3.44
N PHE A 170 2.21 -26.74 3.50
CA PHE A 170 2.12 -25.50 2.75
C PHE A 170 3.30 -25.38 1.80
N ASN A 171 3.01 -25.06 0.52
CA ASN A 171 3.98 -24.87 -0.54
C ASN A 171 3.98 -23.43 -1.05
N GLY A 172 5.04 -23.05 -1.77
CA GLY A 172 5.20 -21.74 -2.38
C GLY A 172 6.02 -20.77 -1.54
N SER A 173 5.99 -19.51 -1.90
CA SER A 173 6.71 -18.45 -1.19
C SER A 173 6.17 -18.23 0.23
N PRO A 174 6.92 -17.52 1.11
CA PRO A 174 6.45 -17.22 2.46
C PRO A 174 5.06 -16.60 2.50
N ILE A 175 4.79 -15.61 1.65
CA ILE A 175 3.48 -14.95 1.60
C ILE A 175 2.40 -15.91 1.09
N GLN A 176 2.67 -16.75 0.10
CA GLN A 176 1.71 -17.75 -0.37
C GLN A 176 1.37 -18.78 0.70
N GLN A 177 2.38 -19.29 1.43
CA GLN A 177 2.15 -20.21 2.55
C GLN A 177 1.30 -19.56 3.64
N ALA A 178 1.58 -18.31 4.01
CA ALA A 178 0.80 -17.56 5.00
C ALA A 178 -0.66 -17.33 4.53
N ARG A 179 -0.87 -16.95 3.27
CA ARG A 179 -2.22 -16.77 2.70
C ARG A 179 -3.03 -18.07 2.69
N THR A 180 -2.41 -19.16 2.27
CA THR A 180 -3.07 -20.47 2.26
C THR A 180 -3.45 -20.91 3.67
N ALA A 181 -2.57 -20.70 4.65
CA ALA A 181 -2.84 -21.01 6.06
C ALA A 181 -3.98 -20.18 6.63
N ALA A 182 -4.01 -18.87 6.37
CA ALA A 182 -5.09 -17.99 6.79
C ALA A 182 -6.43 -18.40 6.14
N PHE A 183 -6.44 -18.65 4.83
CA PHE A 183 -7.61 -19.09 4.10
C PHE A 183 -8.17 -20.42 4.63
N GLN A 184 -7.32 -21.37 4.98
CA GLN A 184 -7.72 -22.69 5.50
C GLN A 184 -8.51 -22.61 6.81
N VAL A 185 -8.24 -21.59 7.65
CA VAL A 185 -8.96 -21.35 8.89
C VAL A 185 -10.09 -20.31 8.75
N GLY A 186 -10.38 -19.86 7.54
CA GLY A 186 -11.40 -18.85 7.28
C GLY A 186 -11.02 -17.44 7.74
N ALA A 187 -9.72 -17.16 7.90
CA ALA A 187 -9.19 -15.84 8.18
C ALA A 187 -8.76 -15.12 6.89
N GLU A 188 -8.59 -13.80 6.96
CA GLU A 188 -8.09 -12.95 5.89
C GLU A 188 -6.65 -12.54 6.20
N LEU A 189 -5.75 -12.60 5.22
CA LEU A 189 -4.39 -12.11 5.32
C LEU A 189 -4.18 -10.94 4.39
N ILE A 190 -3.79 -9.80 4.94
CA ILE A 190 -3.50 -8.57 4.21
C ILE A 190 -2.01 -8.27 4.30
N THR A 191 -1.45 -7.73 3.23
CA THR A 191 -0.13 -7.11 3.21
C THR A 191 -0.28 -5.62 2.98
N ASP A 192 0.14 -4.79 3.92
CA ASP A 192 0.05 -3.33 3.85
C ASP A 192 1.36 -2.71 4.35
N ASP A 193 2.05 -2.01 3.47
CA ASP A 193 3.39 -1.48 3.69
C ASP A 193 4.36 -2.58 4.16
N ASP A 194 4.95 -2.46 5.35
CA ASP A 194 5.85 -3.45 5.93
C ASP A 194 5.13 -4.53 6.76
N ASP A 195 3.80 -4.48 6.84
CA ASP A 195 3.01 -5.31 7.74
C ASP A 195 2.29 -6.44 7.01
N MET A 196 2.32 -7.62 7.61
CA MET A 196 1.50 -8.77 7.31
C MET A 196 0.45 -8.92 8.40
N ILE A 197 -0.82 -8.65 8.06
CA ILE A 197 -1.92 -8.51 9.01
C ILE A 197 -2.89 -9.67 8.87
N LEU A 198 -3.11 -10.40 9.94
CA LEU A 198 -4.05 -11.52 10.01
C LEU A 198 -5.35 -11.04 10.68
N LEU A 199 -6.45 -11.10 9.92
CA LEU A 199 -7.77 -10.61 10.32
C LEU A 199 -8.78 -11.75 10.40
N PRO A 200 -9.72 -11.74 11.37
CA PRO A 200 -10.90 -12.58 11.28
C PRO A 200 -11.72 -12.24 10.03
N ALA A 201 -12.29 -13.24 9.37
CA ALA A 201 -13.11 -13.00 8.20
C ALA A 201 -14.24 -11.99 8.47
N ASN A 202 -14.47 -11.10 7.53
CA ASN A 202 -15.52 -10.09 7.57
C ASN A 202 -15.39 -9.03 8.71
N LYS A 203 -14.23 -8.92 9.34
CA LYS A 203 -13.97 -7.85 10.30
C LYS A 203 -13.11 -6.76 9.66
N PRO A 204 -13.40 -5.49 9.94
CA PRO A 204 -12.51 -4.41 9.55
C PRO A 204 -11.22 -4.47 10.38
N ARG A 205 -10.14 -3.93 9.81
CA ARG A 205 -8.90 -3.67 10.54
C ARG A 205 -9.15 -2.69 11.67
N SER A 206 -8.48 -2.88 12.81
CA SER A 206 -8.52 -1.95 13.93
C SER A 206 -7.88 -0.60 13.58
N GLY A 207 -8.33 0.47 14.22
CA GLY A 207 -7.81 1.82 14.04
C GLY A 207 -8.91 2.87 14.08
N ASP A 208 -8.51 4.12 13.81
CA ASP A 208 -9.41 5.24 13.76
C ASP A 208 -10.41 5.11 12.60
N VAL A 209 -11.65 5.57 12.84
CA VAL A 209 -12.69 5.63 11.83
C VAL A 209 -12.87 7.10 11.40
N PRO A 210 -12.20 7.55 10.34
CA PRO A 210 -12.30 8.93 9.90
C PRO A 210 -13.72 9.24 9.41
N LEU A 211 -14.25 10.38 9.84
CA LEU A 211 -15.52 10.93 9.35
C LEU A 211 -15.26 11.69 8.05
N LEU A 212 -15.94 11.26 6.99
CA LEU A 212 -15.90 11.91 5.69
C LEU A 212 -17.25 12.56 5.33
N SER A 213 -17.25 13.85 5.17
CA SER A 213 -18.40 14.68 4.77
C SER A 213 -17.96 15.80 3.84
N LYS A 214 -18.91 16.59 3.33
CA LYS A 214 -18.58 17.80 2.56
C LYS A 214 -17.66 18.77 3.30
N ASP A 215 -17.74 18.78 4.65
CA ASP A 215 -16.98 19.71 5.50
C ASP A 215 -15.63 19.11 5.94
N THR A 216 -15.41 17.79 5.75
CA THR A 216 -14.19 17.07 6.15
C THR A 216 -13.43 16.47 4.97
N GLY A 217 -13.70 16.96 3.74
CA GLY A 217 -12.91 16.64 2.58
C GLY A 217 -13.52 15.68 1.56
N LEU A 218 -14.82 15.38 1.63
CA LEU A 218 -15.50 14.63 0.57
C LEU A 218 -15.53 15.46 -0.73
N LEU A 219 -15.04 14.88 -1.82
CA LEU A 219 -15.00 15.49 -3.14
C LEU A 219 -16.15 14.94 -4.02
N GLY A 220 -17.10 15.82 -4.36
CA GLY A 220 -18.26 15.43 -5.15
C GLY A 220 -19.24 14.55 -4.38
N TYR A 221 -19.93 13.65 -5.10
CA TYR A 221 -20.93 12.76 -4.54
C TYR A 221 -20.51 11.31 -4.66
N PRO A 222 -20.78 10.46 -3.63
CA PRO A 222 -20.57 9.04 -3.72
C PRO A 222 -21.46 8.40 -4.79
N SER A 223 -20.93 7.42 -5.51
CA SER A 223 -21.65 6.60 -6.47
C SER A 223 -21.82 5.18 -5.96
N ILE A 224 -22.97 4.57 -6.26
CA ILE A 224 -23.24 3.17 -5.96
C ILE A 224 -22.88 2.35 -7.19
N THR A 225 -22.03 1.35 -7.03
CA THR A 225 -21.59 0.45 -8.09
C THR A 225 -21.89 -1.00 -7.72
N GLN A 226 -21.65 -1.94 -8.63
CA GLN A 226 -21.78 -3.37 -8.34
C GLN A 226 -20.78 -3.85 -7.28
N ASN A 227 -19.66 -3.13 -7.13
CA ASN A 227 -18.58 -3.46 -6.19
C ASN A 227 -18.67 -2.73 -4.84
N GLY A 228 -19.80 -2.06 -4.56
CA GLY A 228 -20.03 -1.26 -3.37
C GLY A 228 -20.26 0.21 -3.66
N ILE A 229 -19.70 1.09 -2.84
CA ILE A 229 -19.75 2.53 -3.08
C ILE A 229 -18.37 3.06 -3.46
N GLU A 230 -18.34 4.03 -4.36
CA GLU A 230 -17.13 4.74 -4.75
C GLU A 230 -17.25 6.22 -4.46
N PHE A 231 -16.21 6.78 -3.88
CA PHE A 231 -16.14 8.20 -3.55
C PHE A 231 -14.71 8.70 -3.57
N LYS A 232 -14.58 10.02 -3.70
CA LYS A 232 -13.29 10.72 -3.65
C LYS A 232 -13.22 11.59 -2.41
N ALA A 233 -12.04 11.72 -1.86
CA ALA A 233 -11.76 12.58 -0.72
C ALA A 233 -10.44 13.33 -0.93
N ILE A 234 -10.28 14.47 -0.26
CA ILE A 234 -8.95 15.03 -0.03
C ILE A 234 -8.10 13.96 0.66
N PHE A 235 -6.81 13.89 0.32
CA PHE A 235 -5.91 12.95 0.95
C PHE A 235 -5.96 13.05 2.49
N ASN A 236 -6.11 11.89 3.14
CA ASN A 236 -6.04 11.76 4.58
C ASN A 236 -5.31 10.46 4.92
N PRO A 237 -4.19 10.49 5.66
CA PRO A 237 -3.40 9.31 6.02
C PRO A 237 -4.13 8.33 6.96
N ALA A 238 -5.26 8.74 7.56
CA ALA A 238 -6.13 7.86 8.36
C ALA A 238 -6.91 6.85 7.51
N PHE A 239 -7.04 7.06 6.20
CA PHE A 239 -7.62 6.05 5.32
C PHE A 239 -6.67 4.88 5.18
N LYS A 240 -7.07 3.70 5.69
CA LYS A 240 -6.28 2.47 5.62
C LYS A 240 -7.06 1.39 4.90
N PHE A 241 -6.38 0.60 4.08
CA PHE A 241 -6.97 -0.58 3.46
C PHE A 241 -7.53 -1.54 4.54
N ALA A 242 -8.71 -2.09 4.30
CA ALA A 242 -9.52 -2.90 5.22
C ALA A 242 -9.99 -2.17 6.50
N GLY A 243 -9.64 -0.90 6.71
CA GLY A 243 -10.17 -0.06 7.77
C GLY A 243 -11.59 0.40 7.51
N LEU A 244 -12.19 1.06 8.50
CA LEU A 244 -13.51 1.69 8.38
C LEU A 244 -13.39 3.17 8.02
N VAL A 245 -14.41 3.67 7.34
CA VAL A 245 -14.68 5.09 7.14
C VAL A 245 -16.16 5.36 7.42
N GLU A 246 -16.47 6.43 8.14
CA GLU A 246 -17.85 6.90 8.32
C GLU A 246 -18.16 7.98 7.27
N LEU A 247 -19.06 7.67 6.36
CA LEU A 247 -19.45 8.57 5.28
C LEU A 247 -20.76 9.28 5.62
N LYS A 248 -20.76 10.62 5.57
CA LYS A 248 -21.96 11.47 5.64
C LYS A 248 -22.14 12.20 4.32
N SER A 249 -23.15 11.79 3.57
CA SER A 249 -23.47 12.34 2.25
C SER A 249 -24.92 12.82 2.20
N ILE A 250 -25.20 13.75 1.30
CA ILE A 250 -26.58 14.14 0.96
C ILE A 250 -27.35 13.02 0.26
N VAL A 251 -26.65 11.99 -0.26
CA VAL A 251 -27.26 10.76 -0.80
C VAL A 251 -27.48 9.79 0.35
N PRO A 252 -28.70 9.63 0.88
CA PRO A 252 -28.94 8.94 2.14
C PRO A 252 -28.45 7.48 2.14
N LYS A 253 -28.62 6.77 1.02
CA LYS A 253 -28.23 5.36 0.88
C LYS A 253 -26.69 5.12 0.91
N THR A 254 -25.89 6.17 0.74
CA THR A 254 -24.43 6.07 0.78
C THR A 254 -23.86 6.46 2.13
N SER A 255 -24.69 7.04 3.02
CA SER A 255 -24.27 7.41 4.38
C SER A 255 -24.19 6.17 5.28
N GLY A 256 -23.20 6.14 6.17
CA GLY A 256 -22.94 5.06 7.11
C GLY A 256 -21.48 4.64 7.16
N GLN A 257 -21.22 3.52 7.82
CA GLN A 257 -19.88 2.96 7.93
C GLN A 257 -19.60 1.99 6.77
N TRP A 258 -18.42 2.17 6.17
CA TRP A 258 -17.96 1.38 5.04
C TRP A 258 -16.56 0.85 5.29
N ARG A 259 -16.33 -0.43 5.00
CA ARG A 259 -14.99 -1.01 4.99
C ARG A 259 -14.32 -0.68 3.66
N ILE A 260 -13.10 -0.14 3.73
CA ILE A 260 -12.30 0.21 2.56
C ILE A 260 -11.78 -1.08 1.91
N VAL A 261 -12.22 -1.39 0.69
CA VAL A 261 -11.81 -2.58 -0.06
C VAL A 261 -10.86 -2.26 -1.22
N LYS A 262 -10.78 -0.97 -1.60
CA LYS A 262 -9.78 -0.44 -2.53
C LYS A 262 -9.49 1.00 -2.14
N LEU A 263 -8.22 1.36 -2.12
CA LEU A 263 -7.76 2.70 -1.79
C LEU A 263 -6.69 3.11 -2.81
N VAL A 264 -6.91 4.24 -3.47
CA VAL A 264 -5.95 4.82 -4.41
C VAL A 264 -5.66 6.25 -3.99
N HIS A 265 -4.41 6.54 -3.66
CA HIS A 265 -3.94 7.90 -3.45
C HIS A 265 -3.29 8.43 -4.73
N ASN A 266 -3.71 9.61 -5.18
CA ASN A 266 -3.06 10.39 -6.22
C ASN A 266 -2.48 11.63 -5.57
N LEU A 267 -1.16 11.69 -5.50
CA LEU A 267 -0.44 12.72 -4.74
C LEU A 267 0.60 13.37 -5.64
N THR A 268 0.69 14.69 -5.57
CA THR A 268 1.70 15.46 -6.29
C THR A 268 2.29 16.55 -5.40
N SER A 269 3.55 16.80 -5.52
CA SER A 269 4.26 17.87 -4.82
C SER A 269 5.18 18.63 -5.77
N ASN A 270 5.33 19.92 -5.55
CA ASN A 270 6.20 20.81 -6.33
C ASN A 270 5.89 20.85 -7.84
N MET A 271 4.65 20.51 -8.24
CA MET A 271 4.21 20.58 -9.63
C MET A 271 3.72 22.00 -9.98
N PRO A 272 3.96 22.49 -11.21
CA PRO A 272 3.59 23.85 -11.63
C PRO A 272 2.09 24.16 -11.48
N ASN A 273 1.22 23.17 -11.58
CA ASN A 273 -0.24 23.32 -11.59
C ASN A 273 -0.92 22.71 -10.35
N ASN A 274 -0.25 22.69 -9.20
CA ASN A 274 -0.76 22.17 -7.92
C ASN A 274 -1.28 20.72 -7.92
N GLY A 275 -1.26 20.01 -8.98
CA GLY A 275 -1.55 18.59 -9.15
C GLY A 275 -2.60 17.94 -8.23
N ALA A 276 -2.72 16.63 -8.29
CA ALA A 276 -3.67 15.87 -7.49
C ALA A 276 -3.21 15.73 -6.03
N TRP A 277 -4.15 15.84 -5.08
CA TRP A 277 -3.95 15.54 -3.66
C TRP A 277 -5.23 14.90 -3.11
N GLU A 278 -5.54 13.73 -3.65
CA GLU A 278 -6.81 13.07 -3.40
C GLU A 278 -6.67 11.57 -3.16
N SER A 279 -7.68 11.01 -2.51
CA SER A 279 -7.87 9.59 -2.31
C SER A 279 -9.15 9.15 -3.00
N GLN A 280 -9.09 8.09 -3.80
CA GLN A 280 -10.25 7.41 -4.37
C GLN A 280 -10.48 6.13 -3.57
N ILE A 281 -11.69 5.96 -3.06
CA ILE A 281 -12.01 4.91 -2.11
C ILE A 281 -13.19 4.10 -2.67
N THR A 282 -13.04 2.78 -2.69
CA THR A 282 -14.17 1.85 -2.85
C THR A 282 -14.46 1.25 -1.48
N GLY A 283 -15.68 1.48 -1.01
CA GLY A 283 -16.18 0.96 0.25
C GLY A 283 -17.20 -0.16 0.06
N PHE A 284 -17.19 -1.15 0.95
CA PHE A 284 -18.17 -2.22 0.97
C PHE A 284 -18.77 -2.38 2.37
N TYR A 285 -19.90 -3.09 2.48
CA TYR A 285 -20.52 -3.35 3.79
C TYR A 285 -19.57 -4.08 4.71
N PRO A 286 -19.32 -3.61 5.95
CA PRO A 286 -18.33 -4.20 6.84
C PRO A 286 -18.52 -5.68 7.11
N HIS A 287 -19.77 -6.12 7.22
CA HIS A 287 -20.15 -7.52 7.52
C HIS A 287 -20.17 -8.47 6.32
N LEU A 288 -20.10 -7.94 5.08
CA LEU A 288 -20.12 -8.74 3.86
C LEU A 288 -18.80 -8.73 3.09
N SER A 289 -17.88 -7.86 3.45
CA SER A 289 -16.67 -7.56 2.66
C SER A 289 -15.69 -8.74 2.51
N GLY A 290 -15.70 -9.73 3.43
CA GLY A 290 -14.90 -10.94 3.30
C GLY A 290 -15.48 -12.00 2.36
N ALA A 291 -16.73 -11.84 1.89
CA ALA A 291 -17.36 -12.76 0.96
C ALA A 291 -16.94 -12.51 -0.51
N ILE A 292 -16.46 -11.31 -0.83
CA ILE A 292 -16.11 -10.94 -2.23
C ILE A 292 -14.92 -11.76 -2.75
N GLY A 293 -13.97 -12.13 -1.90
CA GLY A 293 -12.83 -12.97 -2.29
C GLY A 293 -13.15 -14.44 -2.55
N ARG A 294 -14.40 -14.87 -2.37
CA ARG A 294 -14.85 -16.27 -2.61
C ARG A 294 -15.53 -16.48 -3.96
N PHE A 295 -15.74 -15.43 -4.73
CA PHE A 295 -16.46 -15.48 -6.01
C PHE A 295 -15.58 -15.17 -7.23
N ILE A 296 -14.26 -15.15 -7.08
CA ILE A 296 -13.32 -14.99 -8.21
C ILE A 296 -12.41 -16.21 -8.28
#